data_e5343dd71382bec36cb8fbf71ba27696
#
_entry.id   e5343dd71382bec36cb8fbf71ba27696
#
_cell.length_a   1.000
_cell.length_b   1.000
_cell.length_c   1.000
_cell.angle_alpha   90.00
_cell.angle_beta   90.00
_cell.angle_gamma   90.00
#
_symmetry.space_group_name_H-M   'P 1'
#
loop_
_entity.id
_entity.type
_entity.pdbx_description
1 polymer ?
#
loop_
_entity_poly.entity_id
_entity_poly.type
_entity_poly.pdbx_seq_one_letter_code
_entity_poly.pdbx_strand_id
1 'polypeptide(L)'
;MSEQDVKSRRDMLKGAGAVAVGVAATSLLPAAEVAAAEGPRWAFLVDLRKCVGCRTCTVACKSEFNVPLGRWNAVIKTVDWGTFPKNRRAFVPRLCNHCAGEVGTEGQKSDVPPCVEKCPEAKSGKRMKLNGKRYRTGATYKRPDGMILFDNSLCIGCYKCIKACPYGVRYVDPQAKLDKPNRENDLGIGKCTFCDHRVDKGIEPSCVQSCPHGARKFGDMNDPNSEVSKLIKKFNLDKNRKKTTLLPGEKTAPHVFYIDPEGILSRYKFDHKDEKKRLAEFRDRII
;
A
#
# COMPACT_ATOMS: atom_id res chain seq x y z
N MET A 1 -64.91 3.38 -15.48
CA MET A 1 -63.75 3.28 -14.59
C MET A 1 -62.54 3.73 -15.42
N SER A 2 -61.95 4.81 -15.03
CA SER A 2 -61.15 5.77 -15.78
C SER A 2 -59.75 5.26 -16.10
N GLU A 3 -59.36 5.35 -17.37
CA GLU A 3 -57.99 5.37 -17.86
C GLU A 3 -57.29 6.62 -17.30
N GLN A 4 -56.21 6.44 -16.58
CA GLN A 4 -55.32 7.55 -16.20
C GLN A 4 -54.07 7.59 -17.09
N ASP A 5 -53.94 8.74 -17.79
CA ASP A 5 -52.87 9.17 -18.66
C ASP A 5 -51.47 8.98 -18.06
N VAL A 6 -50.65 8.23 -18.78
CA VAL A 6 -49.19 8.21 -18.60
C VAL A 6 -48.58 9.28 -19.48
N LYS A 7 -48.28 10.45 -18.93
CA LYS A 7 -47.57 11.52 -19.64
C LYS A 7 -46.12 11.09 -19.94
N SER A 8 -45.81 11.07 -21.22
CA SER A 8 -44.52 10.74 -21.79
C SER A 8 -43.43 11.75 -21.39
N ARG A 9 -42.21 11.25 -21.12
CA ARG A 9 -41.01 12.06 -20.83
C ARG A 9 -40.63 13.08 -21.89
N ARG A 10 -41.31 13.08 -23.05
CA ARG A 10 -41.11 14.06 -24.15
C ARG A 10 -41.83 15.38 -23.95
N ASP A 11 -42.85 15.45 -23.10
CA ASP A 11 -43.64 16.68 -22.90
C ASP A 11 -43.08 17.64 -21.85
N MET A 12 -42.04 17.22 -21.11
CA MET A 12 -41.35 18.06 -20.13
C MET A 12 -40.30 19.01 -20.71
N LEU A 13 -40.00 18.94 -22.01
CA LEU A 13 -38.95 19.74 -22.66
C LEU A 13 -39.44 20.90 -23.51
N LYS A 14 -40.71 21.23 -23.47
CA LYS A 14 -41.31 22.31 -24.30
C LYS A 14 -41.76 23.53 -23.50
N GLY A 15 -41.08 23.85 -22.40
CA GLY A 15 -41.48 25.02 -21.59
C GLY A 15 -40.29 25.76 -20.99
N ALA A 16 -39.36 26.23 -21.81
CA ALA A 16 -38.33 27.15 -21.33
C ALA A 16 -38.31 28.39 -22.24
N GLY A 17 -39.17 29.33 -21.92
CA GLY A 17 -39.09 30.71 -22.40
C GLY A 17 -37.95 31.45 -21.73
N ALA A 18 -37.25 32.24 -22.51
CA ALA A 18 -36.14 33.08 -22.15
C ALA A 18 -36.48 34.12 -21.08
N VAL A 19 -35.63 34.24 -20.06
CA VAL A 19 -35.43 35.47 -19.30
C VAL A 19 -33.92 35.71 -19.19
N ALA A 20 -33.48 36.69 -19.96
CA ALA A 20 -32.18 37.31 -19.81
C ALA A 20 -32.29 38.39 -18.73
N VAL A 21 -31.59 38.26 -17.63
CA VAL A 21 -31.17 39.40 -16.78
C VAL A 21 -29.79 39.12 -16.24
N GLY A 22 -28.99 40.07 -16.40
CA GLY A 22 -27.59 40.15 -16.31
C GLY A 22 -27.01 40.31 -14.91
N VAL A 23 -25.70 40.43 -14.96
CA VAL A 23 -24.74 41.11 -14.09
C VAL A 23 -24.23 40.37 -12.86
N ALA A 24 -22.96 40.02 -13.00
CA ALA A 24 -21.89 40.11 -12.01
C ALA A 24 -22.19 39.67 -10.57
N ALA A 25 -21.76 38.43 -10.30
CA ALA A 25 -21.21 38.10 -9.01
C ALA A 25 -19.95 37.26 -9.28
N THR A 26 -18.80 37.89 -9.20
CA THR A 26 -17.51 37.22 -8.95
C THR A 26 -17.60 36.53 -7.61
N SER A 27 -18.22 35.37 -7.57
CA SER A 27 -18.12 34.48 -6.43
C SER A 27 -16.74 33.85 -6.43
N LEU A 28 -15.91 34.30 -5.51
CA LEU A 28 -14.74 33.59 -5.01
C LEU A 28 -15.15 32.14 -4.72
N LEU A 29 -14.91 31.24 -5.67
CA LEU A 29 -14.98 29.83 -5.43
C LEU A 29 -13.85 29.49 -4.43
N PRO A 30 -14.14 28.80 -3.34
CA PRO A 30 -13.12 28.50 -2.35
C PRO A 30 -12.08 27.55 -2.95
N ALA A 31 -10.83 27.72 -2.53
CA ALA A 31 -9.64 27.00 -2.95
C ALA A 31 -9.67 25.45 -2.72
N ALA A 32 -10.84 24.85 -2.66
CA ALA A 32 -11.05 23.41 -2.48
C ALA A 32 -10.91 22.60 -3.79
N GLU A 33 -10.92 23.26 -4.95
CA GLU A 33 -10.91 22.56 -6.25
C GLU A 33 -9.52 22.22 -6.79
N VAL A 34 -8.45 22.77 -6.21
CA VAL A 34 -7.07 22.53 -6.71
C VAL A 34 -6.47 21.21 -6.22
N ALA A 35 -7.04 20.58 -5.19
CA ALA A 35 -6.53 19.32 -4.64
C ALA A 35 -6.93 18.07 -5.45
N ALA A 36 -7.87 18.17 -6.39
CA ALA A 36 -8.36 17.05 -7.20
C ALA A 36 -7.43 16.67 -8.38
N ALA A 37 -6.37 17.45 -8.65
CA ALA A 37 -5.49 17.25 -9.82
C ALA A 37 -4.43 16.15 -9.67
N GLU A 38 -4.24 15.59 -8.48
CA GLU A 38 -3.13 14.65 -8.22
C GLU A 38 -3.59 13.19 -8.10
N GLY A 39 -4.64 12.71 -8.61
CA GLY A 39 -5.05 11.30 -8.55
C GLY A 39 -4.89 10.63 -7.17
N PRO A 40 -5.40 9.44 -6.97
CA PRO A 40 -5.33 8.77 -5.67
C PRO A 40 -3.88 8.47 -5.26
N ARG A 41 -3.61 8.59 -3.96
CA ARG A 41 -2.38 8.14 -3.32
C ARG A 41 -2.71 7.20 -2.19
N TRP A 42 -2.53 5.93 -2.44
CA TRP A 42 -2.94 4.89 -1.51
C TRP A 42 -2.04 4.81 -0.28
N ALA A 43 -2.67 4.75 0.88
CA ALA A 43 -2.00 4.55 2.15
C ALA A 43 -2.70 3.49 2.99
N PHE A 44 -1.91 2.83 3.83
CA PHE A 44 -2.36 1.83 4.77
C PHE A 44 -2.18 2.36 6.20
N LEU A 45 -3.17 2.18 7.05
CA LEU A 45 -3.11 2.59 8.44
C LEU A 45 -3.36 1.39 9.34
N VAL A 46 -2.56 1.25 10.39
CA VAL A 46 -2.68 0.21 11.41
C VAL A 46 -2.84 0.86 12.78
N ASP A 47 -3.97 0.63 13.42
CA ASP A 47 -4.20 1.07 14.80
C ASP A 47 -3.77 -0.05 15.77
N LEU A 48 -2.60 0.12 16.40
CA LEU A 48 -2.04 -0.88 17.31
C LEU A 48 -2.87 -1.07 18.57
N ARG A 49 -3.69 -0.08 18.96
CA ARG A 49 -4.60 -0.19 20.11
C ARG A 49 -5.70 -1.22 19.89
N LYS A 50 -6.06 -1.45 18.61
CA LYS A 50 -7.15 -2.33 18.21
C LYS A 50 -6.68 -3.73 17.78
N CYS A 51 -5.38 -3.90 17.55
CA CYS A 51 -4.85 -5.18 17.09
C CYS A 51 -4.71 -6.18 18.23
N VAL A 52 -5.52 -7.23 18.20
CA VAL A 52 -5.52 -8.32 19.21
C VAL A 52 -4.68 -9.52 18.77
N GLY A 53 -3.97 -9.45 17.64
CA GLY A 53 -3.08 -10.53 17.19
C GLY A 53 -3.80 -11.77 16.62
N CYS A 54 -5.08 -11.71 16.29
CA CYS A 54 -5.89 -12.85 15.83
C CYS A 54 -5.44 -13.51 14.53
N ARG A 55 -4.55 -12.84 13.76
CA ARG A 55 -3.98 -13.32 12.47
C ARG A 55 -4.97 -13.54 11.34
N THR A 56 -6.25 -13.21 11.47
CA THR A 56 -7.25 -13.32 10.39
C THR A 56 -6.79 -12.62 9.11
N CYS A 57 -6.20 -11.42 9.22
CA CYS A 57 -5.63 -10.69 8.10
C CYS A 57 -4.48 -11.44 7.39
N THR A 58 -3.71 -12.27 8.12
CA THR A 58 -2.66 -13.10 7.55
C THR A 58 -3.25 -14.25 6.75
N VAL A 59 -4.27 -14.92 7.31
CA VAL A 59 -4.97 -16.04 6.65
C VAL A 59 -5.68 -15.55 5.41
N ALA A 60 -6.47 -14.47 5.51
CA ALA A 60 -7.17 -13.88 4.36
C ALA A 60 -6.22 -13.48 3.23
N CYS A 61 -5.07 -12.88 3.57
CA CYS A 61 -4.05 -12.52 2.57
C CYS A 61 -3.40 -13.77 1.93
N LYS A 62 -3.19 -14.84 2.69
CA LYS A 62 -2.66 -16.09 2.13
C LYS A 62 -3.65 -16.74 1.18
N SER A 63 -4.92 -16.75 1.53
CA SER A 63 -5.99 -17.29 0.67
C SER A 63 -6.15 -16.47 -0.61
N GLU A 64 -6.16 -15.13 -0.50
CA GLU A 64 -6.33 -14.21 -1.63
C GLU A 64 -5.23 -14.36 -2.70
N PHE A 65 -3.99 -14.58 -2.27
CA PHE A 65 -2.81 -14.58 -3.16
C PHE A 65 -2.17 -15.97 -3.31
N ASN A 66 -2.78 -17.01 -2.78
CA ASN A 66 -2.17 -18.34 -2.72
C ASN A 66 -0.70 -18.29 -2.23
N VAL A 67 -0.45 -17.52 -1.16
CA VAL A 67 0.93 -17.32 -0.67
C VAL A 67 1.51 -18.63 -0.17
N PRO A 68 2.70 -19.07 -0.65
CA PRO A 68 3.30 -20.34 -0.30
C PRO A 68 3.49 -20.56 1.19
N LEU A 69 3.56 -21.82 1.61
CA LEU A 69 3.91 -22.19 2.99
C LEU A 69 5.26 -21.58 3.39
N GLY A 70 5.35 -21.11 4.63
CA GLY A 70 6.54 -20.42 5.15
C GLY A 70 6.77 -19.01 4.60
N ARG A 71 5.90 -18.48 3.72
CA ARG A 71 5.95 -17.11 3.17
C ARG A 71 4.75 -16.28 3.59
N TRP A 72 4.90 -14.94 3.59
CA TRP A 72 3.89 -14.03 4.13
C TRP A 72 3.89 -12.69 3.39
N ASN A 73 2.77 -12.28 2.85
CA ASN A 73 2.55 -10.90 2.38
C ASN A 73 2.14 -9.98 3.52
N ALA A 74 1.38 -10.51 4.48
CA ALA A 74 0.99 -9.84 5.71
C ALA A 74 1.24 -10.76 6.89
N VAL A 75 1.91 -10.28 7.95
CA VAL A 75 2.25 -11.07 9.14
C VAL A 75 2.04 -10.23 10.39
N ILE A 76 1.68 -10.90 11.50
CA ILE A 76 1.61 -10.27 12.82
C ILE A 76 2.85 -10.66 13.62
N LYS A 77 3.57 -9.67 14.11
CA LYS A 77 4.68 -9.85 15.04
C LYS A 77 4.22 -9.54 16.46
N THR A 78 4.67 -10.32 17.42
CA THR A 78 4.40 -10.10 18.85
C THR A 78 5.53 -9.30 19.47
N VAL A 79 5.20 -8.36 20.33
CA VAL A 79 6.12 -7.57 21.13
C VAL A 79 5.75 -7.76 22.59
N ASP A 80 6.65 -8.35 23.35
CA ASP A 80 6.50 -8.55 24.79
C ASP A 80 7.48 -7.63 25.53
N TRP A 81 7.02 -7.00 26.63
CA TRP A 81 7.86 -6.15 27.46
C TRP A 81 7.36 -6.12 28.91
N GLY A 82 8.22 -5.62 29.80
CA GLY A 82 7.97 -5.62 31.24
C GLY A 82 8.40 -6.90 31.90
N THR A 83 8.17 -6.98 33.22
CA THR A 83 8.46 -8.12 34.08
C THR A 83 7.24 -8.49 34.89
N PHE A 84 7.08 -9.77 35.22
CA PHE A 84 5.97 -10.21 36.08
C PHE A 84 5.95 -9.43 37.41
N PRO A 85 4.77 -9.00 37.89
CA PRO A 85 3.42 -9.17 37.34
C PRO A 85 3.00 -8.09 36.34
N LYS A 86 3.89 -7.16 35.94
CA LYS A 86 3.58 -6.01 35.05
C LYS A 86 3.99 -6.24 33.59
N ASN A 87 4.03 -7.50 33.15
CA ASN A 87 4.33 -7.83 31.76
C ASN A 87 3.18 -7.40 30.82
N ARG A 88 3.53 -6.97 29.63
CA ARG A 88 2.60 -6.53 28.58
C ARG A 88 2.93 -7.18 27.25
N ARG A 89 1.91 -7.35 26.43
CA ARG A 89 2.02 -7.87 25.06
C ARG A 89 1.26 -6.99 24.10
N ALA A 90 1.86 -6.71 22.95
CA ALA A 90 1.22 -6.05 21.83
C ALA A 90 1.54 -6.76 20.52
N PHE A 91 0.82 -6.38 19.48
CA PHE A 91 0.92 -6.99 18.16
C PHE A 91 1.21 -5.93 17.11
N VAL A 92 2.20 -6.19 16.24
CA VAL A 92 2.59 -5.30 15.16
C VAL A 92 2.31 -6.00 13.82
N PRO A 93 1.20 -5.64 13.15
CA PRO A 93 0.93 -6.07 11.79
C PRO A 93 1.96 -5.50 10.82
N ARG A 94 2.62 -6.36 10.06
CA ARG A 94 3.61 -6.00 9.04
C ARG A 94 3.15 -6.40 7.65
N LEU A 95 3.48 -5.59 6.67
CA LEU A 95 3.25 -5.81 5.25
C LEU A 95 4.28 -4.98 4.45
N CYS A 96 4.22 -5.02 3.11
CA CYS A 96 5.04 -4.11 2.31
C CYS A 96 4.65 -2.65 2.58
N ASN A 97 5.63 -1.79 2.80
CA ASN A 97 5.39 -0.38 3.14
C ASN A 97 5.06 0.51 1.93
N HIS A 98 5.12 -0.01 0.71
CA HIS A 98 4.89 0.76 -0.52
C HIS A 98 5.56 2.13 -0.48
N CYS A 99 6.87 2.13 -0.22
CA CYS A 99 7.67 3.31 0.03
C CYS A 99 7.65 4.28 -1.15
N ALA A 100 7.61 5.58 -0.88
CA ALA A 100 7.60 6.62 -1.91
C ALA A 100 8.98 6.81 -2.56
N GLY A 101 10.05 6.59 -1.82
CA GLY A 101 11.43 6.80 -2.24
C GLY A 101 12.31 7.15 -1.06
N GLU A 102 13.53 7.56 -1.30
CA GLU A 102 14.45 8.03 -0.27
C GLU A 102 14.21 9.53 0.01
N VAL A 103 13.97 9.88 1.26
CA VAL A 103 13.83 11.27 1.69
C VAL A 103 15.13 11.71 2.36
N GLY A 104 15.86 12.61 1.72
CA GLY A 104 17.05 13.24 2.32
C GLY A 104 16.72 14.34 3.31
N THR A 105 17.77 14.92 3.93
CA THR A 105 17.66 16.07 4.85
C THR A 105 17.12 17.33 4.17
N GLU A 106 17.33 17.45 2.86
CA GLU A 106 16.91 18.59 2.03
C GLU A 106 15.74 18.27 1.11
N GLY A 107 14.95 17.22 1.44
CA GLY A 107 13.82 16.79 0.65
C GLY A 107 13.98 15.38 0.06
N GLN A 108 13.19 15.08 -0.96
CA GLN A 108 13.17 13.76 -1.60
C GLN A 108 14.34 13.63 -2.57
N LYS A 109 15.28 12.74 -2.28
CA LYS A 109 16.43 12.47 -3.16
C LYS A 109 16.09 11.55 -4.34
N SER A 110 15.16 10.62 -4.14
CA SER A 110 14.69 9.69 -5.17
C SER A 110 13.19 9.51 -5.02
N ASP A 111 12.47 9.53 -6.13
CA ASP A 111 11.03 9.28 -6.18
C ASP A 111 10.69 7.78 -6.26
N VAL A 112 11.68 6.92 -6.25
CA VAL A 112 11.53 5.47 -6.28
C VAL A 112 12.18 4.80 -5.07
N PRO A 113 11.58 3.74 -4.51
CA PRO A 113 12.15 3.04 -3.36
C PRO A 113 13.34 2.17 -3.76
N PRO A 114 14.22 1.79 -2.81
CA PRO A 114 15.42 1.01 -3.07
C PRO A 114 15.17 -0.29 -3.86
N CYS A 115 14.04 -0.94 -3.62
CA CYS A 115 13.68 -2.18 -4.32
C CYS A 115 13.34 -1.99 -5.81
N VAL A 116 12.88 -0.81 -6.21
CA VAL A 116 12.64 -0.44 -7.61
C VAL A 116 13.95 0.05 -8.23
N GLU A 117 14.68 0.90 -7.52
CA GLU A 117 15.97 1.45 -7.98
C GLU A 117 16.99 0.36 -8.29
N LYS A 118 17.11 -0.65 -7.43
CA LYS A 118 18.06 -1.77 -7.61
C LYS A 118 17.59 -2.85 -8.59
N CYS A 119 16.37 -2.75 -9.12
CA CYS A 119 15.85 -3.71 -10.09
C CYS A 119 16.34 -3.36 -11.50
N PRO A 120 17.14 -4.21 -12.17
CA PRO A 120 17.60 -3.94 -13.53
C PRO A 120 16.44 -3.90 -14.54
N GLU A 121 15.37 -4.66 -14.26
CA GLU A 121 14.18 -4.77 -15.10
C GLU A 121 13.02 -3.85 -14.62
N ALA A 122 13.32 -2.75 -13.92
CA ALA A 122 12.28 -1.85 -13.37
C ALA A 122 11.46 -1.12 -14.45
N LYS A 123 11.99 -1.04 -15.68
CA LYS A 123 11.37 -0.36 -16.83
C LYS A 123 11.31 -1.22 -18.08
N SER A 124 11.38 -2.55 -17.96
CA SER A 124 11.41 -3.48 -19.12
C SER A 124 10.02 -3.72 -19.73
N GLY A 125 8.95 -3.42 -19.01
CA GLY A 125 7.59 -3.71 -19.44
C GLY A 125 6.92 -2.64 -20.30
N LYS A 126 5.61 -2.66 -20.36
CA LYS A 126 4.79 -1.81 -21.21
C LYS A 126 4.68 -0.38 -20.67
N ARG A 127 4.47 0.57 -21.56
CA ARG A 127 4.05 1.93 -21.20
C ARG A 127 2.56 1.94 -20.91
N MET A 128 2.19 2.46 -19.76
CA MET A 128 0.83 2.53 -19.26
C MET A 128 0.46 3.96 -18.88
N LYS A 129 -0.83 4.22 -18.69
CA LYS A 129 -1.36 5.48 -18.19
C LYS A 129 -2.34 5.20 -17.06
N LEU A 130 -2.21 5.92 -15.94
CA LEU A 130 -3.13 5.85 -14.81
C LEU A 130 -3.41 7.29 -14.33
N ASN A 131 -4.65 7.66 -14.24
CA ASN A 131 -5.08 9.00 -13.80
C ASN A 131 -4.32 10.14 -14.51
N GLY A 132 -4.23 10.06 -15.85
CA GLY A 132 -3.51 11.04 -16.66
C GLY A 132 -1.99 10.91 -16.65
N LYS A 133 -1.36 10.28 -15.67
CA LYS A 133 0.08 10.14 -15.53
C LYS A 133 0.59 8.90 -16.29
N ARG A 134 1.66 9.08 -17.08
CA ARG A 134 2.33 7.97 -17.79
C ARG A 134 3.32 7.28 -16.86
N TYR A 135 3.40 5.97 -16.94
CA TYR A 135 4.42 5.17 -16.24
C TYR A 135 4.81 3.96 -17.08
N ARG A 136 5.86 3.27 -16.68
CA ARG A 136 6.31 2.05 -17.31
C ARG A 136 6.30 0.91 -16.29
N THR A 137 5.76 -0.24 -16.69
CA THR A 137 5.80 -1.46 -15.89
C THR A 137 7.19 -2.09 -15.95
N GLY A 138 7.46 -3.04 -15.08
CA GLY A 138 8.72 -3.77 -15.01
C GLY A 138 8.64 -4.89 -13.99
N ALA A 139 9.71 -5.65 -13.83
CA ALA A 139 9.79 -6.73 -12.85
C ALA A 139 9.57 -6.24 -11.41
N THR A 140 9.91 -4.99 -11.11
CA THR A 140 9.48 -4.27 -9.90
C THR A 140 9.37 -2.79 -10.26
N TYR A 141 8.21 -2.17 -10.06
CA TYR A 141 7.97 -0.81 -10.50
C TYR A 141 7.07 -0.04 -9.53
N LYS A 142 7.08 1.29 -9.65
CA LYS A 142 6.20 2.20 -8.93
C LYS A 142 5.09 2.68 -9.86
N ARG A 143 3.85 2.55 -9.41
CA ARG A 143 2.65 3.08 -10.07
C ARG A 143 2.41 4.54 -9.63
N PRO A 144 1.76 5.40 -10.45
CA PRO A 144 1.54 6.81 -10.13
C PRO A 144 0.76 7.05 -8.84
N ASP A 145 -0.10 6.13 -8.42
CA ASP A 145 -0.88 6.16 -7.18
C ASP A 145 -0.10 5.74 -5.93
N GLY A 146 1.21 5.54 -6.06
CA GLY A 146 2.11 5.19 -4.97
C GLY A 146 2.26 3.69 -4.73
N MET A 147 1.50 2.83 -5.40
CA MET A 147 1.68 1.39 -5.25
C MET A 147 3.01 0.92 -5.85
N ILE A 148 3.71 0.06 -5.11
CA ILE A 148 4.88 -0.65 -5.62
C ILE A 148 4.43 -2.04 -6.02
N LEU A 149 4.51 -2.34 -7.31
CA LEU A 149 4.06 -3.60 -7.87
C LEU A 149 5.23 -4.42 -8.43
N PHE A 150 4.95 -5.64 -8.87
CA PHE A 150 5.91 -6.51 -9.53
C PHE A 150 5.21 -7.36 -10.60
N ASP A 151 6.01 -7.78 -11.57
CA ASP A 151 5.59 -8.69 -12.63
C ASP A 151 6.68 -9.76 -12.80
N ASN A 152 6.34 -11.00 -12.48
CA ASN A 152 7.27 -12.11 -12.55
C ASN A 152 7.56 -12.53 -14.01
N SER A 153 6.71 -12.20 -14.98
CA SER A 153 7.00 -12.45 -16.42
C SER A 153 8.20 -11.63 -16.94
N LEU A 154 8.51 -10.53 -16.25
CA LEU A 154 9.65 -9.66 -16.54
C LEU A 154 10.83 -9.85 -15.57
N CYS A 155 10.65 -10.69 -14.55
CA CYS A 155 11.67 -10.92 -13.54
C CYS A 155 12.74 -11.88 -14.06
N ILE A 156 14.02 -11.59 -13.75
CA ILE A 156 15.16 -12.41 -14.12
C ILE A 156 15.75 -13.22 -12.94
N GLY A 157 15.10 -13.22 -11.77
CA GLY A 157 15.55 -14.00 -10.60
C GLY A 157 16.82 -13.46 -9.90
N CYS A 158 17.22 -12.23 -10.13
CA CYS A 158 18.48 -11.67 -9.55
C CYS A 158 18.38 -11.32 -8.05
N TYR A 159 17.18 -11.30 -7.46
CA TYR A 159 16.86 -11.02 -6.06
C TYR A 159 17.43 -9.72 -5.48
N LYS A 160 17.95 -8.80 -6.29
CA LYS A 160 18.45 -7.49 -5.83
C LYS A 160 17.38 -6.69 -5.09
N CYS A 161 16.11 -6.77 -5.52
CA CYS A 161 14.98 -6.12 -4.86
C CYS A 161 14.67 -6.68 -3.47
N ILE A 162 14.96 -7.97 -3.21
CA ILE A 162 14.83 -8.59 -1.88
C ILE A 162 15.93 -8.07 -0.96
N LYS A 163 17.19 -8.08 -1.45
CA LYS A 163 18.36 -7.59 -0.69
C LYS A 163 18.26 -6.09 -0.38
N ALA A 164 17.68 -5.30 -1.28
CA ALA A 164 17.54 -3.86 -1.13
C ALA A 164 16.37 -3.46 -0.20
N CYS A 165 15.46 -4.37 0.13
CA CYS A 165 14.31 -4.05 0.99
C CYS A 165 14.74 -4.02 2.47
N PRO A 166 14.74 -2.86 3.16
CA PRO A 166 15.14 -2.79 4.55
C PRO A 166 14.14 -3.48 5.50
N TYR A 167 12.92 -3.70 5.03
CA TYR A 167 11.85 -4.29 5.83
C TYR A 167 11.77 -5.81 5.76
N GLY A 168 12.52 -6.47 4.87
CA GLY A 168 12.48 -7.93 4.69
C GLY A 168 11.09 -8.48 4.33
N VAL A 169 10.28 -7.73 3.59
CA VAL A 169 8.89 -8.10 3.24
C VAL A 169 8.76 -8.67 1.83
N ARG A 170 9.88 -8.90 1.16
CA ARG A 170 9.95 -9.59 -0.13
C ARG A 170 10.55 -10.96 0.06
N TYR A 171 10.09 -11.93 -0.67
CA TYR A 171 10.55 -13.30 -0.58
C TYR A 171 10.69 -13.92 -1.98
N VAL A 172 11.48 -15.00 -2.07
CA VAL A 172 11.49 -15.87 -3.25
C VAL A 172 10.23 -16.70 -3.23
N ASP A 173 9.48 -16.66 -4.32
CA ASP A 173 8.23 -17.41 -4.48
C ASP A 173 8.51 -18.74 -5.19
N PRO A 174 8.45 -19.88 -4.49
CA PRO A 174 8.72 -21.18 -5.06
C PRO A 174 7.67 -21.65 -6.09
N GLN A 175 6.53 -20.98 -6.15
CA GLN A 175 5.45 -21.28 -7.10
C GLN A 175 5.53 -20.43 -8.38
N ALA A 176 6.27 -19.34 -8.35
CA ALA A 176 6.41 -18.42 -9.48
C ALA A 176 7.65 -18.78 -10.31
N LYS A 177 7.50 -19.70 -11.27
CA LYS A 177 8.55 -19.97 -12.26
C LYS A 177 8.69 -18.82 -13.23
N LEU A 178 9.94 -18.53 -13.62
CA LEU A 178 10.29 -17.40 -14.50
C LEU A 178 10.41 -17.87 -15.94
N ASP A 179 9.93 -17.06 -16.89
CA ASP A 179 10.06 -17.31 -18.32
C ASP A 179 11.50 -17.07 -18.81
N LYS A 180 12.20 -16.13 -18.18
CA LYS A 180 13.57 -15.69 -18.54
C LYS A 180 14.48 -15.66 -17.32
N PRO A 181 14.84 -16.81 -16.76
CA PRO A 181 15.68 -16.85 -15.57
C PRO A 181 17.11 -16.36 -15.85
N ASN A 182 17.73 -15.72 -14.86
CA ASN A 182 19.15 -15.44 -14.86
C ASN A 182 19.90 -16.66 -14.31
N ARG A 183 20.68 -17.27 -15.15
CA ARG A 183 21.67 -18.39 -14.98
C ARG A 183 21.52 -19.37 -13.79
N GLU A 184 21.11 -18.91 -12.60
CA GLU A 184 21.12 -19.72 -11.37
C GLU A 184 19.74 -19.86 -10.70
N ASN A 185 18.76 -19.01 -11.06
CA ASN A 185 17.48 -18.93 -10.32
C ASN A 185 16.32 -18.79 -11.29
N ASP A 186 15.46 -19.78 -11.30
CA ASP A 186 14.23 -19.84 -12.11
C ASP A 186 12.97 -19.42 -11.36
N LEU A 187 13.11 -18.91 -10.12
CA LEU A 187 12.00 -18.54 -9.25
C LEU A 187 11.80 -17.02 -9.17
N GLY A 188 10.56 -16.61 -9.22
CA GLY A 188 10.13 -15.23 -9.07
C GLY A 188 10.12 -14.74 -7.61
N ILE A 189 9.50 -13.59 -7.42
CA ILE A 189 9.40 -12.95 -6.11
C ILE A 189 7.94 -12.77 -5.70
N GLY A 190 7.71 -12.72 -4.39
CA GLY A 190 6.42 -12.36 -3.80
C GLY A 190 6.54 -11.22 -2.81
N LYS A 191 5.47 -10.44 -2.67
CA LYS A 191 5.25 -9.40 -1.66
C LYS A 191 3.80 -8.91 -1.67
N CYS A 192 3.41 -8.15 -0.67
CA CYS A 192 2.13 -7.45 -0.65
C CYS A 192 2.04 -6.40 -1.77
N THR A 193 0.94 -6.38 -2.52
CA THR A 193 0.64 -5.41 -3.61
C THR A 193 -0.41 -4.37 -3.21
N PHE A 194 -0.83 -4.32 -1.95
CA PHE A 194 -2.02 -3.60 -1.47
C PHE A 194 -3.34 -4.14 -2.08
N CYS A 195 -3.31 -5.38 -2.56
CA CYS A 195 -4.45 -5.98 -3.28
C CYS A 195 -4.89 -5.15 -4.50
N ASP A 196 -3.92 -4.73 -5.32
CA ASP A 196 -4.14 -3.88 -6.50
C ASP A 196 -5.30 -4.37 -7.37
N HIS A 197 -5.42 -5.69 -7.58
CA HIS A 197 -6.51 -6.31 -8.33
C HIS A 197 -7.92 -6.09 -7.72
N ARG A 198 -8.01 -5.83 -6.40
CA ARG A 198 -9.26 -5.47 -5.70
C ARG A 198 -9.45 -3.96 -5.71
N VAL A 199 -8.39 -3.22 -5.35
CA VAL A 199 -8.42 -1.76 -5.25
C VAL A 199 -8.77 -1.11 -6.59
N ASP A 200 -8.25 -1.63 -7.69
CA ASP A 200 -8.57 -1.17 -9.05
C ASP A 200 -10.06 -1.39 -9.43
N LYS A 201 -10.77 -2.21 -8.67
CA LYS A 201 -12.22 -2.45 -8.76
C LYS A 201 -13.03 -1.73 -7.68
N GLY A 202 -12.41 -0.86 -6.89
CA GLY A 202 -13.05 -0.17 -5.78
C GLY A 202 -13.33 -1.06 -4.55
N ILE A 203 -12.69 -2.22 -4.45
CA ILE A 203 -12.87 -3.17 -3.34
C ILE A 203 -11.70 -3.03 -2.38
N GLU A 204 -11.97 -3.00 -1.08
CA GLU A 204 -10.92 -2.95 -0.05
C GLU A 204 -9.98 -4.16 -0.09
N PRO A 205 -8.70 -3.98 0.33
CA PRO A 205 -7.78 -5.09 0.51
C PRO A 205 -8.34 -6.18 1.42
N SER A 206 -8.15 -7.44 1.06
CA SER A 206 -8.64 -8.62 1.77
C SER A 206 -8.31 -8.59 3.27
N CYS A 207 -7.10 -8.17 3.64
CA CYS A 207 -6.66 -8.08 5.04
C CYS A 207 -7.27 -6.88 5.82
N VAL A 208 -7.89 -5.91 5.15
CA VAL A 208 -8.67 -4.83 5.77
C VAL A 208 -10.08 -5.34 6.02
N GLN A 209 -10.73 -5.86 4.97
CA GLN A 209 -12.08 -6.38 5.02
C GLN A 209 -12.24 -7.50 6.06
N SER A 210 -11.23 -8.35 6.22
CA SER A 210 -11.25 -9.46 7.18
C SER A 210 -10.87 -9.07 8.62
N CYS A 211 -10.53 -7.80 8.91
CA CYS A 211 -10.08 -7.40 10.24
C CYS A 211 -11.26 -7.16 11.19
N PRO A 212 -11.56 -8.06 12.16
CA PRO A 212 -12.77 -7.99 12.97
C PRO A 212 -12.80 -6.76 13.89
N HIS A 213 -11.65 -6.24 14.28
CA HIS A 213 -11.54 -5.08 15.19
C HIS A 213 -11.29 -3.76 14.45
N GLY A 214 -11.30 -3.75 13.11
CA GLY A 214 -11.03 -2.55 12.32
C GLY A 214 -9.66 -1.91 12.62
N ALA A 215 -8.69 -2.73 13.04
CA ALA A 215 -7.33 -2.27 13.30
C ALA A 215 -6.59 -1.87 12.02
N ARG A 216 -7.02 -2.36 10.86
CA ARG A 216 -6.46 -2.06 9.56
C ARG A 216 -7.40 -1.17 8.77
N LYS A 217 -6.86 -0.12 8.17
CA LYS A 217 -7.58 0.78 7.29
C LYS A 217 -6.77 1.00 6.02
N PHE A 218 -7.45 1.18 4.90
CA PHE A 218 -6.86 1.48 3.62
C PHE A 218 -7.65 2.59 2.94
N GLY A 219 -6.99 3.51 2.25
CA GLY A 219 -7.68 4.58 1.56
C GLY A 219 -6.73 5.55 0.87
N ASP A 220 -7.34 6.50 0.17
CA ASP A 220 -6.63 7.59 -0.49
C ASP A 220 -6.24 8.66 0.53
N MET A 221 -4.94 8.95 0.65
CA MET A 221 -4.46 10.02 1.54
C MET A 221 -4.61 11.42 0.93
N ASN A 222 -4.85 11.53 -0.38
CA ASN A 222 -5.12 12.79 -1.06
C ASN A 222 -6.59 13.20 -1.00
N ASP A 223 -7.51 12.24 -0.80
CA ASP A 223 -8.93 12.53 -0.62
C ASP A 223 -9.21 13.00 0.82
N PRO A 224 -9.62 14.26 1.05
CA PRO A 224 -9.93 14.78 2.37
C PRO A 224 -11.11 14.07 3.04
N ASN A 225 -11.97 13.41 2.27
CA ASN A 225 -13.14 12.68 2.77
C ASN A 225 -12.79 11.24 3.16
N SER A 226 -11.66 10.70 2.70
CA SER A 226 -11.18 9.39 3.07
C SER A 226 -10.97 9.25 4.59
N GLU A 227 -11.41 8.13 5.17
CA GLU A 227 -11.17 7.83 6.58
C GLU A 227 -9.67 7.83 6.91
N VAL A 228 -8.84 7.29 6.01
CA VAL A 228 -7.38 7.24 6.19
C VAL A 228 -6.79 8.64 6.22
N SER A 229 -7.18 9.54 5.31
CA SER A 229 -6.73 10.94 5.30
C SER A 229 -7.10 11.66 6.60
N LYS A 230 -8.35 11.50 7.06
CA LYS A 230 -8.82 12.07 8.32
C LYS A 230 -8.01 11.57 9.53
N LEU A 231 -7.73 10.27 9.59
CA LEU A 231 -6.94 9.68 10.67
C LEU A 231 -5.46 10.10 10.61
N ILE A 232 -4.86 10.17 9.41
CA ILE A 232 -3.49 10.69 9.23
C ILE A 232 -3.38 12.12 9.79
N LYS A 233 -4.33 12.99 9.46
CA LYS A 233 -4.38 14.38 9.96
C LYS A 233 -4.63 14.41 11.47
N LYS A 234 -5.64 13.67 11.96
CA LYS A 234 -6.01 13.65 13.38
C LYS A 234 -4.85 13.26 14.30
N PHE A 235 -4.04 12.29 13.90
CA PHE A 235 -2.92 11.79 14.69
C PHE A 235 -1.56 12.33 14.22
N ASN A 236 -1.51 13.26 13.26
CA ASN A 236 -0.29 13.85 12.68
C ASN A 236 0.70 12.76 12.20
N LEU A 237 0.21 11.69 11.57
CA LEU A 237 1.01 10.50 11.27
C LEU A 237 2.08 10.77 10.22
N ASP A 238 1.79 11.57 9.22
CA ASP A 238 2.70 11.97 8.14
C ASP A 238 3.79 12.94 8.60
N LYS A 239 3.47 13.85 9.53
CA LYS A 239 4.43 14.79 10.10
C LYS A 239 5.37 14.14 11.11
N ASN A 240 4.92 13.09 11.78
CA ASN A 240 5.66 12.42 12.86
C ASN A 240 6.15 11.01 12.48
N ARG A 241 6.64 10.85 11.25
CA ARG A 241 7.08 9.55 10.68
C ARG A 241 8.08 8.78 11.55
N LYS A 242 8.88 9.49 12.36
CA LYS A 242 9.81 8.87 13.32
C LYS A 242 9.12 7.94 14.33
N LYS A 243 7.86 8.25 14.70
CA LYS A 243 7.09 7.47 15.68
C LYS A 243 5.98 6.63 15.05
N THR A 244 5.61 6.93 13.81
CA THR A 244 4.41 6.38 13.15
C THR A 244 4.71 5.44 12.00
N THR A 245 5.99 5.23 11.67
CA THR A 245 6.42 4.29 10.64
C THR A 245 7.45 3.30 11.17
N LEU A 246 7.56 2.15 10.52
CA LEU A 246 8.62 1.19 10.80
C LEU A 246 9.96 1.68 10.23
N LEU A 247 11.05 1.43 10.94
CA LEU A 247 12.42 1.76 10.52
C LEU A 247 12.56 3.18 9.95
N PRO A 248 12.22 4.22 10.70
CA PRO A 248 12.26 5.60 10.19
C PRO A 248 13.66 6.04 9.75
N GLY A 249 14.72 5.43 10.29
CA GLY A 249 16.11 5.68 9.91
C GLY A 249 16.44 5.32 8.46
N GLU A 250 15.68 4.42 7.83
CA GLU A 250 15.88 4.00 6.43
C GLU A 250 15.40 5.05 5.42
N LYS A 251 14.72 6.09 5.86
CA LYS A 251 14.31 7.26 5.05
C LYS A 251 13.55 6.95 3.76
N THR A 252 12.87 5.80 3.69
CA THR A 252 12.21 5.31 2.46
C THR A 252 10.80 5.87 2.24
N ALA A 253 10.34 6.77 3.08
CA ALA A 253 9.00 7.37 3.05
C ALA A 253 7.86 6.34 2.91
N PRO A 254 7.62 5.48 3.92
CA PRO A 254 6.55 4.48 3.90
C PRO A 254 5.15 5.09 3.72
N HIS A 255 4.26 4.39 3.02
CA HIS A 255 2.82 4.67 2.97
C HIS A 255 2.02 3.78 3.93
N VAL A 256 2.68 3.08 4.85
CA VAL A 256 2.06 2.36 5.96
C VAL A 256 2.33 3.14 7.23
N PHE A 257 1.25 3.59 7.87
CA PHE A 257 1.30 4.38 9.10
C PHE A 257 0.73 3.58 10.27
N TYR A 258 1.22 3.87 11.46
CA TYR A 258 0.78 3.23 12.69
C TYR A 258 0.28 4.27 13.69
N ILE A 259 -0.89 4.02 14.27
CA ILE A 259 -1.36 4.72 15.48
C ILE A 259 -0.78 3.96 16.67
N ASP A 260 0.23 4.53 17.30
CA ASP A 260 1.03 3.92 18.36
C ASP A 260 1.27 4.89 19.54
N PRO A 261 0.27 5.11 20.38
CA PRO A 261 0.42 6.00 21.54
C PRO A 261 1.31 5.42 22.64
N GLU A 262 1.51 4.09 22.68
CA GLU A 262 2.30 3.42 23.72
C GLU A 262 3.76 3.22 23.33
N GLY A 263 4.17 3.63 22.13
CA GLY A 263 5.55 3.46 21.66
C GLY A 263 5.94 2.00 21.40
N ILE A 264 4.98 1.18 20.96
CA ILE A 264 5.19 -0.25 20.68
C ILE A 264 6.21 -0.42 19.55
N LEU A 265 6.17 0.45 18.53
CA LEU A 265 7.12 0.40 17.41
C LEU A 265 8.57 0.59 17.83
N SER A 266 8.83 1.43 18.84
CA SER A 266 10.17 1.64 19.36
C SER A 266 10.71 0.41 20.12
N ARG A 267 9.82 -0.42 20.65
CA ARG A 267 10.15 -1.69 21.34
C ARG A 267 10.30 -2.85 20.38
N TYR A 268 9.74 -2.73 19.18
CA TYR A 268 9.80 -3.78 18.18
C TYR A 268 11.21 -3.89 17.61
N LYS A 269 11.89 -4.99 17.95
CA LYS A 269 13.20 -5.29 17.39
C LYS A 269 13.04 -5.91 16.00
N PHE A 270 13.58 -5.22 15.02
CA PHE A 270 13.60 -5.69 13.64
C PHE A 270 14.71 -6.72 13.48
N ASP A 271 14.36 -7.96 13.22
CA ASP A 271 15.35 -9.01 13.02
C ASP A 271 15.68 -9.16 11.52
N HIS A 272 16.60 -8.29 11.04
CA HIS A 272 17.10 -8.36 9.67
C HIS A 272 18.00 -9.56 9.41
N LYS A 273 18.69 -10.04 10.45
CA LYS A 273 19.66 -11.14 10.32
C LYS A 273 18.93 -12.44 10.01
N ASP A 274 17.80 -12.70 10.68
CA ASP A 274 17.02 -13.91 10.48
C ASP A 274 16.39 -13.99 9.07
N GLU A 275 15.89 -12.89 8.53
CA GLU A 275 15.31 -12.92 7.19
C GLU A 275 16.38 -13.04 6.10
N LYS A 276 17.55 -12.40 6.26
CA LYS A 276 18.71 -12.59 5.37
C LYS A 276 19.27 -14.00 5.48
N LYS A 277 19.34 -14.56 6.70
CA LYS A 277 19.76 -15.93 6.95
C LYS A 277 18.81 -16.95 6.33
N ARG A 278 17.49 -16.76 6.47
CA ARG A 278 16.48 -17.59 5.81
C ARG A 278 16.53 -17.54 4.28
N LEU A 279 16.90 -16.39 3.71
CA LEU A 279 17.14 -16.26 2.27
C LEU A 279 18.37 -17.05 1.83
N ALA A 280 19.44 -17.02 2.60
CA ALA A 280 20.64 -17.83 2.34
C ALA A 280 20.32 -19.32 2.47
N GLU A 281 19.69 -19.73 3.58
CA GLU A 281 19.28 -21.13 3.82
C GLU A 281 18.30 -21.66 2.77
N PHE A 282 17.44 -20.80 2.21
CA PHE A 282 16.53 -21.19 1.15
C PHE A 282 17.27 -21.42 -0.17
N ARG A 283 18.27 -20.58 -0.47
CA ARG A 283 19.13 -20.75 -1.64
C ARG A 283 19.93 -22.06 -1.55
N ASP A 284 20.45 -22.38 -0.36
CA ASP A 284 21.27 -23.58 -0.13
C ASP A 284 20.44 -24.89 -0.09
N ARG A 285 19.10 -24.80 0.00
CA ARG A 285 18.20 -25.97 -0.02
C ARG A 285 17.57 -26.24 -1.40
N ILE A 286 17.70 -25.34 -2.35
CA ILE A 286 17.14 -25.48 -3.71
C ILE A 286 18.24 -25.88 -4.72
N ILE A 287 19.50 -25.77 -4.35
CA ILE A 287 20.65 -26.31 -5.06
C ILE A 287 21.00 -27.65 -4.44
#